data_2c99a0512f5337506a5c79dd4329ed6a
#
_entry.id   2c99a0512f5337506a5c79dd4329ed6a
#
_cell.length_a   1.000
_cell.length_b   1.000
_cell.length_c   1.000
_cell.angle_alpha   90.00
_cell.angle_beta   90.00
_cell.angle_gamma   90.00
#
_symmetry.space_group_name_H-M   'P 1'
#
loop_
_entity.id
_entity.type
_entity.pdbx_description
1 polymer ?
#
loop_
_entity_poly.entity_id
_entity_poly.type
_entity_poly.pdbx_seq_one_letter_code
_entity_poly.pdbx_strand_id
1 'polypeptide(L)'
;MTALLHDIAPHPEAFTRAEVGWTPHLPPLAEEELTERHYDGLVDASRAKNDYFRLLARDPEVLKARTLVDKDIFYNAAEGLPRAERELSATAASRRNGCVFCASVPVS
;
A
#
# COMPACT_ATOMS: atom_id res chain seq x y z
N MET A 1 -4.53 25.78 2.79
CA MET A 1 -4.05 24.36 2.85
C MET A 1 -5.10 23.38 2.34
N THR A 2 -6.32 23.42 2.87
CA THR A 2 -7.38 22.50 2.45
C THR A 2 -7.75 22.65 0.95
N ALA A 3 -7.86 23.88 0.45
CA ALA A 3 -8.14 24.14 -0.97
C ALA A 3 -7.03 23.60 -1.88
N LEU A 4 -5.77 23.80 -1.48
CA LEU A 4 -4.61 23.31 -2.25
C LEU A 4 -4.58 21.79 -2.33
N LEU A 5 -4.87 21.09 -1.23
CA LEU A 5 -4.93 19.63 -1.20
C LEU A 5 -6.09 19.12 -2.05
N HIS A 6 -7.20 19.83 -2.06
CA HIS A 6 -8.36 19.48 -2.86
C HIS A 6 -8.07 19.59 -4.37
N ASP A 7 -7.31 20.61 -4.77
CA ASP A 7 -6.91 20.81 -6.16
C ASP A 7 -5.88 19.77 -6.63
N ILE A 8 -4.98 19.33 -5.73
CA ILE A 8 -3.95 18.34 -6.03
C ILE A 8 -4.52 16.93 -6.06
N ALA A 9 -5.44 16.63 -5.15
CA ALA A 9 -6.04 15.30 -4.99
C ALA A 9 -7.57 15.41 -4.96
N PRO A 10 -8.20 15.56 -6.12
CA PRO A 10 -9.66 15.65 -6.18
C PRO A 10 -10.31 14.36 -5.69
N HIS A 11 -11.46 14.51 -5.04
CA HIS A 11 -12.21 13.36 -4.55
C HIS A 11 -12.85 12.59 -5.69
N PRO A 12 -12.79 11.25 -5.65
CA PRO A 12 -13.58 10.46 -6.58
C PRO A 12 -15.08 10.68 -6.30
N GLU A 13 -15.84 10.95 -7.37
CA GLU A 13 -17.29 11.17 -7.28
C GLU A 13 -18.09 9.89 -7.52
N ALA A 14 -17.44 8.87 -8.08
CA ALA A 14 -18.07 7.61 -8.40
C ALA A 14 -17.25 6.44 -7.86
N PHE A 15 -17.95 5.40 -7.46
CA PHE A 15 -17.31 4.15 -7.06
C PHE A 15 -17.06 3.30 -8.31
N THR A 16 -15.84 2.77 -8.44
CA THR A 16 -15.50 1.82 -9.50
C THR A 16 -14.89 0.56 -8.92
N ARG A 17 -15.13 -0.57 -9.59
CA ARG A 17 -14.50 -1.85 -9.29
C ARG A 17 -13.46 -2.23 -10.35
N ALA A 18 -13.21 -1.36 -11.31
CA ALA A 18 -12.22 -1.59 -12.34
C ALA A 18 -10.80 -1.56 -11.75
N GLU A 19 -9.91 -2.36 -12.31
CA GLU A 19 -8.50 -2.27 -11.99
C GLU A 19 -7.95 -0.90 -12.39
N VAL A 20 -7.10 -0.37 -11.53
CA VAL A 20 -6.46 0.92 -11.77
C VAL A 20 -5.04 0.67 -12.25
N GLY A 21 -4.79 1.07 -13.50
CA GLY A 21 -3.44 1.12 -14.01
C GLY A 21 -2.69 2.29 -13.39
N TRP A 22 -1.43 2.08 -13.08
CA TRP A 22 -0.58 3.14 -12.56
C TRP A 22 0.85 2.96 -13.08
N THR A 23 1.55 4.09 -13.21
CA THR A 23 2.96 4.11 -13.60
C THR A 23 3.73 4.80 -12.48
N PRO A 24 4.68 4.12 -11.85
CA PRO A 24 5.45 4.73 -10.76
C PRO A 24 6.41 5.79 -11.30
N HIS A 25 6.65 6.82 -10.49
CA HIS A 25 7.65 7.86 -10.81
C HIS A 25 9.08 7.31 -10.74
N LEU A 26 9.31 6.35 -9.84
CA LEU A 26 10.55 5.60 -9.76
C LEU A 26 10.30 4.17 -10.23
N PRO A 27 11.17 3.59 -11.05
CA PRO A 27 10.98 2.21 -11.47
C PRO A 27 11.19 1.26 -10.30
N PRO A 28 10.47 0.14 -10.24
CA PRO A 28 10.77 -0.90 -9.26
C PRO A 28 12.15 -1.48 -9.54
N LEU A 29 12.81 -1.98 -8.49
CA LEU A 29 14.03 -2.76 -8.66
C LEU A 29 13.71 -4.02 -9.46
N ALA A 30 14.64 -4.42 -10.33
CA ALA A 30 14.52 -5.71 -11.00
C ALA A 30 14.71 -6.83 -9.98
N GLU A 31 14.05 -7.97 -10.19
CA GLU A 31 14.13 -9.08 -9.26
C GLU A 31 15.58 -9.56 -9.06
N GLU A 32 16.38 -9.52 -10.15
CA GLU A 32 17.78 -9.92 -10.15
C GLU A 32 18.68 -8.97 -9.33
N GLU A 33 18.24 -7.76 -9.08
CA GLU A 33 18.98 -6.77 -8.29
C GLU A 33 18.77 -6.93 -6.78
N LEU A 34 17.84 -7.77 -6.35
CA LEU A 34 17.51 -7.92 -4.95
C LEU A 34 18.61 -8.68 -4.20
N THR A 35 19.06 -8.07 -3.10
CA THR A 35 20.04 -8.65 -2.19
C THR A 35 19.35 -9.18 -0.92
N GLU A 36 20.12 -9.81 -0.03
CA GLU A 36 19.61 -10.25 1.27
C GLU A 36 18.94 -9.12 2.06
N ARG A 37 19.51 -7.92 1.97
CA ARG A 37 18.96 -6.73 2.64
C ARG A 37 17.57 -6.40 2.13
N HIS A 38 17.35 -6.50 0.82
CA HIS A 38 16.03 -6.29 0.22
C HIS A 38 15.03 -7.37 0.66
N TYR A 39 15.44 -8.63 0.66
CA TYR A 39 14.58 -9.73 1.10
C TYR A 39 14.22 -9.63 2.59
N ASP A 40 15.14 -9.17 3.42
CA ASP A 40 14.85 -8.89 4.84
C ASP A 40 13.77 -7.80 4.96
N GLY A 41 13.86 -6.75 4.16
CA GLY A 41 12.86 -5.68 4.13
C GLY A 41 11.50 -6.13 3.62
N LEU A 42 11.47 -7.05 2.66
CA LEU A 42 10.23 -7.61 2.13
C LEU A 42 9.48 -8.46 3.16
N VAL A 43 10.18 -9.06 4.13
CA VAL A 43 9.68 -9.97 5.15
C VAL A 43 9.22 -11.31 4.56
N ASP A 44 8.42 -11.27 3.50
CA ASP A 44 7.92 -12.44 2.78
C ASP A 44 8.56 -12.46 1.38
N ALA A 45 9.31 -13.52 1.07
CA ALA A 45 10.02 -13.64 -0.20
C ALA A 45 9.11 -13.63 -1.42
N SER A 46 7.85 -14.05 -1.29
CA SER A 46 6.88 -14.04 -2.38
C SER A 46 6.58 -12.63 -2.89
N ARG A 47 6.77 -11.62 -2.07
CA ARG A 47 6.58 -10.21 -2.43
C ARG A 47 7.56 -9.73 -3.50
N ALA A 48 8.69 -10.43 -3.66
CA ALA A 48 9.68 -10.10 -4.70
C ALA A 48 9.11 -10.21 -6.12
N LYS A 49 8.00 -10.91 -6.32
CA LYS A 49 7.32 -11.03 -7.60
C LYS A 49 6.42 -9.84 -7.94
N ASN A 50 6.21 -8.94 -7.00
CA ASN A 50 5.30 -7.82 -7.16
C ASN A 50 6.07 -6.51 -7.36
N ASP A 51 5.78 -5.80 -8.44
CA ASP A 51 6.42 -4.53 -8.77
C ASP A 51 6.30 -3.49 -7.65
N TYR A 52 5.15 -3.42 -7.02
CA TYR A 52 4.91 -2.49 -5.92
C TYR A 52 5.88 -2.70 -4.77
N PHE A 53 6.07 -3.96 -4.34
CA PHE A 53 6.99 -4.26 -3.26
C PHE A 53 8.46 -4.09 -3.66
N ARG A 54 8.81 -4.36 -4.91
CA ARG A 54 10.16 -4.08 -5.40
C ARG A 54 10.48 -2.59 -5.48
N LEU A 55 9.46 -1.77 -5.74
CA LEU A 55 9.63 -0.32 -5.66
C LEU A 55 9.89 0.11 -4.21
N LEU A 56 9.10 -0.36 -3.26
CA LEU A 56 9.27 -0.05 -1.84
C LEU A 56 10.58 -0.60 -1.28
N ALA A 57 11.10 -1.67 -1.84
CA ALA A 57 12.37 -2.28 -1.44
C ALA A 57 13.58 -1.39 -1.72
N ARG A 58 13.42 -0.26 -2.41
CA ARG A 58 14.49 0.75 -2.55
C ARG A 58 14.91 1.33 -1.20
N ASP A 59 14.03 1.29 -0.21
CA ASP A 59 14.36 1.58 1.19
C ASP A 59 13.92 0.38 2.05
N PRO A 60 14.75 -0.67 2.13
CA PRO A 60 14.34 -1.92 2.75
C PRO A 60 14.08 -1.81 4.26
N GLU A 61 14.77 -0.95 4.97
CA GLU A 61 14.55 -0.76 6.41
C GLU A 61 13.17 -0.13 6.68
N VAL A 62 12.81 0.89 5.92
CA VAL A 62 11.49 1.52 6.02
C VAL A 62 10.40 0.55 5.60
N LEU A 63 10.62 -0.21 4.53
CA LEU A 63 9.66 -1.23 4.09
C LEU A 63 9.41 -2.28 5.17
N LYS A 64 10.45 -2.74 5.84
CA LYS A 64 10.32 -3.71 6.93
C LYS A 64 9.46 -3.17 8.07
N ALA A 65 9.76 -1.96 8.53
CA ALA A 65 9.00 -1.31 9.59
C ALA A 65 7.52 -1.12 9.18
N ARG A 66 7.28 -0.65 7.97
CA ARG A 66 5.94 -0.51 7.41
C ARG A 66 5.19 -1.85 7.37
N THR A 67 5.86 -2.90 6.92
CA THR A 67 5.25 -4.23 6.84
C THR A 67 4.83 -4.75 8.22
N LEU A 68 5.67 -4.56 9.24
CA LEU A 68 5.36 -5.00 10.59
C LEU A 68 4.16 -4.23 11.16
N VAL A 69 4.09 -2.93 10.94
CA VAL A 69 2.95 -2.10 11.35
C VAL A 69 1.69 -2.54 10.61
N ASP A 70 1.77 -2.73 9.31
CA ASP A 70 0.66 -3.14 8.47
C ASP A 70 0.09 -4.50 8.91
N LYS A 71 0.97 -5.46 9.19
CA LYS A 71 0.56 -6.77 9.71
C LYS A 71 -0.11 -6.67 11.07
N ASP A 72 0.39 -5.82 11.94
CA ASP A 72 -0.23 -5.62 13.25
C ASP A 72 -1.63 -4.99 13.12
N ILE A 73 -1.76 -3.97 12.28
CA ILE A 73 -3.04 -3.28 12.09
C ILE A 73 -4.11 -4.19 11.49
N PHE A 74 -3.76 -4.98 10.47
CA PHE A 74 -4.76 -5.73 9.70
C PHE A 74 -4.91 -7.19 10.11
N TYR A 75 -3.89 -7.80 10.70
CA TYR A 75 -3.90 -9.23 10.99
C TYR A 75 -3.83 -9.58 12.47
N ASN A 76 -3.58 -8.63 13.36
CA ASN A 76 -3.61 -8.88 14.79
C ASN A 76 -5.07 -9.02 15.25
N ALA A 77 -5.45 -10.25 15.61
CA ALA A 77 -6.81 -10.56 16.03
C ALA A 77 -7.03 -10.41 17.55
N ALA A 78 -5.97 -10.14 18.32
CA ALA A 78 -6.05 -10.11 19.79
C ALA A 78 -6.74 -8.87 20.32
N GLU A 79 -6.57 -7.73 19.64
CA GLU A 79 -7.09 -6.45 20.12
C GLU A 79 -7.58 -5.58 18.96
N GLY A 80 -8.37 -4.57 19.29
CA GLY A 80 -8.85 -3.57 18.34
C GLY A 80 -10.13 -3.96 17.63
N LEU A 81 -10.45 -3.24 16.58
CA LEU A 81 -11.66 -3.46 15.78
C LEU A 81 -11.58 -4.76 14.98
N PRO A 82 -12.73 -5.37 14.67
CA PRO A 82 -12.76 -6.48 13.70
C PRO A 82 -12.10 -6.08 12.38
N ARG A 83 -11.53 -7.07 11.67
CA ARG A 83 -10.78 -6.82 10.45
C ARG A 83 -11.59 -6.09 9.38
N ALA A 84 -12.86 -6.45 9.21
CA ALA A 84 -13.72 -5.81 8.22
C ALA A 84 -13.82 -4.30 8.44
N GLU A 85 -13.90 -3.86 9.69
CA GLU A 85 -13.98 -2.44 10.05
C GLU A 85 -12.63 -1.73 9.85
N ARG A 86 -11.52 -2.41 10.13
CA ARG A 86 -10.18 -1.88 9.86
C ARG A 86 -9.98 -1.65 8.37
N GLU A 87 -10.36 -2.62 7.55
CA GLU A 87 -10.27 -2.53 6.09
C GLU A 87 -11.20 -1.45 5.53
N LEU A 88 -12.41 -1.36 6.05
CA LEU A 88 -13.35 -0.32 5.66
C LEU A 88 -12.82 1.07 5.98
N SER A 89 -12.23 1.24 7.15
CA SER A 89 -11.60 2.50 7.57
C SER A 89 -10.46 2.89 6.63
N ALA A 90 -9.58 1.94 6.29
CA ALA A 90 -8.48 2.17 5.36
C ALA A 90 -8.99 2.53 3.97
N THR A 91 -10.01 1.85 3.48
CA THR A 91 -10.62 2.10 2.16
C THR A 91 -11.26 3.49 2.12
N ALA A 92 -12.00 3.86 3.17
CA ALA A 92 -12.63 5.17 3.26
C ALA A 92 -11.60 6.29 3.28
N ALA A 93 -10.53 6.14 4.06
CA ALA A 93 -9.44 7.11 4.13
C ALA A 93 -8.73 7.24 2.77
N SER A 94 -8.44 6.13 2.13
CA SER A 94 -7.78 6.10 0.82
C SER A 94 -8.63 6.78 -0.24
N ARG A 95 -9.93 6.50 -0.23
CA ARG A 95 -10.88 7.11 -1.14
C ARG A 95 -10.99 8.62 -0.92
N ARG A 96 -11.07 9.04 0.33
CA ARG A 96 -11.14 10.47 0.70
C ARG A 96 -9.87 11.22 0.27
N ASN A 97 -8.72 10.56 0.38
CA ASN A 97 -7.42 11.15 -0.01
C ASN A 97 -7.17 11.11 -1.52
N GLY A 98 -8.03 10.46 -2.30
CA GLY A 98 -7.83 10.33 -3.72
C GLY A 98 -6.73 9.35 -4.11
N CYS A 99 -6.31 8.47 -3.20
CA CYS A 99 -5.36 7.41 -3.52
C CYS A 99 -6.07 6.27 -4.22
N VAL A 100 -6.12 6.33 -5.54
CA VAL A 100 -6.85 5.35 -6.34
C VAL A 100 -6.29 3.94 -6.16
N PHE A 101 -4.98 3.81 -6.15
CA PHE A 101 -4.31 2.52 -5.92
C PHE A 101 -4.70 1.94 -4.55
N CYS A 102 -4.57 2.73 -3.49
CA CYS A 102 -4.86 2.27 -2.14
C CYS A 102 -6.32 1.86 -1.95
N ALA A 103 -7.24 2.59 -2.61
CA ALA A 103 -8.66 2.29 -2.55
C ALA A 103 -9.06 1.07 -3.38
N SER A 104 -8.24 0.66 -4.35
CA SER A 104 -8.51 -0.47 -5.23
C SER A 104 -7.82 -1.77 -4.80
N VAL A 105 -6.95 -1.74 -3.82
CA VAL A 105 -6.32 -2.95 -3.30
C VAL A 105 -7.42 -3.87 -2.75
N PRO A 106 -7.45 -5.14 -3.16
CA PRO A 106 -8.47 -6.07 -2.69
C PRO A 106 -8.44 -6.21 -1.18
N VAL A 107 -9.60 -6.09 -0.59
CA VAL A 107 -9.81 -6.40 0.82
C VAL A 107 -9.95 -7.90 0.92
N SER A 108 -8.89 -8.57 1.27
CA SER A 108 -8.86 -10.03 1.38
C SER A 108 -9.01 -10.49 2.81
#